data_1216afc152ca262cca68e7a6f2f0b111
#
_entry.id   1216afc152ca262cca68e7a6f2f0b111
#
_cell.length_a   1.000
_cell.length_b   1.000
_cell.length_c   1.000
_cell.angle_alpha   90.00
_cell.angle_beta   90.00
_cell.angle_gamma   90.00
#
_symmetry.space_group_name_H-M   'P 1'
#
loop_
_entity.id
_entity.type
_entity.pdbx_description
1 polymer ?
#
loop_
_entity_poly.entity_id
_entity_poly.type
_entity_poly.pdbx_seq_one_letter_code
_entity_poly.pdbx_strand_id
1 'polypeptide(L)'
;MTAGCNVKKEVRMAIKDQVYIRRDWYKLDLSAIVYPTLQRRDFSSVYRISVLLKEEVDPVILQKAVDMTMPRFPTYKAAIRKGLFWRYLEPNNRPGPFVQQDVKNPCQPMYFKANNRYLVRFYYFRNRLSLEAHHSLGDGTGGMCLLQTVTAVYLKLKGYPIEIDREKEKGLFVLDIDEQPDPGELEDAYMKYANAKVCPPRPGEKTYRMRGTKEAFYTLNIIDGIMSVSEVITVAKKYNATITEYLNAVLLYALMKKQEADHRFRLRPVKIAMPVNLRRFFPSKTLRNFITMIYPGIDPRLGEYSFEEIVAHVHNYMRYYLNEKLLRGDITTNAATQRNPFIRVVPLFIKDFVVRLFYTRVQDHNSSAGLTNMGALKVPQCMKPYFERFDIFMGQPFSSRTNCAIISYEDILTINFASSIVEADVERYFFRKLVQDGIHVKIESNREMELEV
;
A
#
# COMPACT_ATOMS: atom_id res chain seq x y z
N MET A 1 38.91 -34.46 4.44
CA MET A 1 38.39 -33.96 3.15
C MET A 1 37.08 -33.15 3.26
N THR A 2 36.57 -32.85 4.45
CA THR A 2 35.28 -32.14 4.70
C THR A 2 35.39 -30.63 4.89
N ALA A 3 36.55 -30.09 5.27
CA ALA A 3 36.70 -28.65 5.50
C ALA A 3 36.79 -27.80 4.20
N GLY A 4 37.30 -28.36 3.11
CA GLY A 4 37.41 -27.66 1.83
C GLY A 4 36.11 -27.43 1.06
N CYS A 5 35.04 -28.19 1.41
CA CYS A 5 33.74 -28.07 0.74
C CYS A 5 32.88 -26.95 1.33
N ASN A 6 33.02 -26.66 2.64
CA ASN A 6 32.29 -25.59 3.32
C ASN A 6 32.85 -24.20 2.94
N VAL A 7 34.17 -24.07 2.89
CA VAL A 7 34.83 -22.79 2.47
C VAL A 7 34.45 -22.42 1.02
N LYS A 8 34.38 -23.39 0.11
CA LYS A 8 33.93 -23.14 -1.29
C LYS A 8 32.44 -22.80 -1.38
N LYS A 9 31.60 -23.29 -0.46
CA LYS A 9 30.17 -22.92 -0.39
C LYS A 9 29.98 -21.54 0.17
N GLU A 10 30.71 -21.17 1.23
CA GLU A 10 30.68 -19.82 1.82
C GLU A 10 31.26 -18.78 0.87
N VAL A 11 32.37 -19.06 0.21
CA VAL A 11 32.93 -18.17 -0.82
C VAL A 11 32.01 -18.05 -2.03
N ARG A 12 31.32 -19.11 -2.46
CA ARG A 12 30.28 -19.02 -3.51
C ARG A 12 29.03 -18.28 -3.07
N MET A 13 28.62 -18.35 -1.80
CA MET A 13 27.57 -17.50 -1.23
C MET A 13 28.02 -16.03 -1.18
N ALA A 14 29.17 -15.75 -0.62
CA ALA A 14 29.71 -14.38 -0.56
C ALA A 14 29.91 -13.75 -1.96
N ILE A 15 30.36 -14.52 -2.95
CA ILE A 15 30.47 -14.05 -4.34
C ILE A 15 29.07 -13.86 -4.98
N LYS A 16 28.08 -14.70 -4.68
CA LYS A 16 26.70 -14.49 -5.13
C LYS A 16 26.09 -13.23 -4.50
N ASP A 17 26.38 -12.97 -3.25
CA ASP A 17 25.86 -11.79 -2.53
C ASP A 17 26.52 -10.50 -3.02
N GLN A 18 27.83 -10.50 -3.29
CA GLN A 18 28.53 -9.37 -3.93
C GLN A 18 28.06 -9.11 -5.38
N VAL A 19 27.70 -10.13 -6.14
CA VAL A 19 27.13 -9.99 -7.50
C VAL A 19 25.71 -9.41 -7.46
N TYR A 20 24.96 -9.57 -6.36
CA TYR A 20 23.61 -8.99 -6.23
C TYR A 20 23.64 -7.46 -6.06
N ILE A 21 24.66 -6.89 -5.43
CA ILE A 21 24.82 -5.44 -5.21
C ILE A 21 25.27 -4.70 -6.49
N ARG A 22 25.85 -5.40 -7.45
CA ARG A 22 26.33 -4.84 -8.74
C ARG A 22 25.43 -5.12 -9.94
N ARG A 23 24.11 -5.34 -9.75
CA ARG A 23 23.23 -5.50 -10.90
C ARG A 23 22.93 -4.15 -11.54
N ASP A 24 23.24 -4.02 -12.82
CA ASP A 24 22.86 -2.88 -13.65
C ASP A 24 21.33 -2.77 -13.83
N TRP A 25 20.55 -3.72 -13.32
CA TRP A 25 19.08 -3.75 -13.40
C TRP A 25 18.45 -4.78 -12.44
N TYR A 26 17.18 -4.54 -12.06
CA TYR A 26 16.37 -5.44 -11.22
C TYR A 26 15.13 -5.92 -11.98
N LYS A 27 14.79 -7.19 -11.86
CA LYS A 27 13.49 -7.68 -12.31
C LYS A 27 12.38 -7.03 -11.48
N LEU A 28 11.22 -6.77 -12.08
CA LEU A 28 10.02 -6.45 -11.30
C LEU A 28 9.63 -7.67 -10.45
N ASP A 29 9.24 -7.43 -9.19
CA ASP A 29 8.65 -8.48 -8.36
C ASP A 29 7.28 -8.91 -8.89
N LEU A 30 6.72 -9.97 -8.31
CA LEU A 30 5.49 -10.59 -8.77
C LEU A 30 4.31 -9.62 -8.84
N SER A 31 4.15 -8.75 -7.85
CA SER A 31 3.09 -7.73 -7.83
C SER A 31 3.41 -6.56 -8.77
N ALA A 32 4.67 -6.15 -8.82
CA ALA A 32 5.13 -5.00 -9.61
C ALA A 32 4.89 -5.15 -11.11
N ILE A 33 4.85 -6.37 -11.63
CA ILE A 33 4.62 -6.63 -13.08
C ILE A 33 3.27 -6.10 -13.55
N VAL A 34 2.27 -6.15 -12.68
CA VAL A 34 0.88 -5.83 -13.03
C VAL A 34 0.65 -4.32 -13.15
N TYR A 35 1.20 -3.55 -12.23
CA TYR A 35 0.91 -2.12 -12.11
C TYR A 35 1.23 -1.28 -13.35
N PRO A 36 2.38 -1.43 -14.04
CA PRO A 36 2.66 -0.67 -15.25
C PRO A 36 1.74 -1.01 -16.43
N THR A 37 1.19 -2.22 -16.42
CA THR A 37 0.28 -2.70 -17.48
C THR A 37 -1.12 -2.12 -17.33
N LEU A 38 -1.57 -1.90 -16.08
CA LEU A 38 -2.92 -1.42 -15.77
C LEU A 38 -3.04 0.10 -15.79
N GLN A 39 -1.94 0.84 -15.78
CA GLN A 39 -1.95 2.30 -15.73
C GLN A 39 -2.79 2.92 -16.87
N ARG A 40 -3.76 3.77 -16.50
CA ARG A 40 -4.68 4.50 -17.38
C ARG A 40 -4.96 5.88 -16.81
N ARG A 41 -5.75 6.70 -17.55
CA ARG A 41 -6.18 8.03 -17.08
C ARG A 41 -7.11 7.98 -15.86
N ASP A 42 -7.87 6.90 -15.74
CA ASP A 42 -8.86 6.64 -14.68
C ASP A 42 -8.37 5.63 -13.63
N PHE A 43 -7.09 5.28 -13.67
CA PHE A 43 -6.45 4.39 -12.70
C PHE A 43 -4.99 4.79 -12.46
N SER A 44 -4.65 5.00 -11.22
CA SER A 44 -3.29 5.29 -10.78
C SER A 44 -2.80 4.19 -9.84
N SER A 45 -1.68 3.57 -10.17
CA SER A 45 -0.97 2.64 -9.27
C SER A 45 -0.02 3.39 -8.33
N VAL A 46 -0.42 4.57 -7.91
CA VAL A 46 0.34 5.45 -6.99
C VAL A 46 -0.31 5.40 -5.62
N TYR A 47 0.50 5.32 -4.60
CA TYR A 47 0.06 5.57 -3.23
C TYR A 47 0.81 6.77 -2.67
N ARG A 48 0.20 7.43 -1.69
CA ARG A 48 0.81 8.55 -0.96
C ARG A 48 0.90 8.20 0.51
N ILE A 49 2.03 8.50 1.12
CA ILE A 49 2.22 8.48 2.57
C ILE A 49 2.69 9.87 2.98
N SER A 50 2.09 10.42 4.01
CA SER A 50 2.42 11.76 4.52
C SER A 50 2.75 11.69 5.99
N VAL A 51 3.65 12.57 6.43
CA VAL A 51 3.91 12.88 7.83
C VAL A 51 3.59 14.36 8.05
N LEU A 52 2.83 14.65 9.10
CA LEU A 52 2.63 16.01 9.59
C LEU A 52 3.64 16.25 10.69
N LEU A 53 4.44 17.28 10.52
CA LEU A 53 5.41 17.74 11.50
C LEU A 53 4.76 18.80 12.38
N LYS A 54 5.37 19.11 13.53
CA LYS A 54 4.91 20.22 14.39
C LYS A 54 5.32 21.59 13.87
N GLU A 55 6.25 21.65 12.93
CA GLU A 55 6.77 22.86 12.33
C GLU A 55 6.63 22.83 10.80
N GLU A 56 6.63 24.01 10.19
CA GLU A 56 6.59 24.11 8.74
C GLU A 56 7.81 23.51 8.06
N VAL A 57 7.57 22.89 6.91
CA VAL A 57 8.61 22.23 6.11
C VAL A 57 9.39 23.25 5.31
N ASP A 58 10.72 23.26 5.48
CA ASP A 58 11.65 24.00 4.62
C ASP A 58 11.93 23.18 3.35
N PRO A 59 11.49 23.63 2.16
CA PRO A 59 11.67 22.85 0.93
C PRO A 59 13.13 22.74 0.48
N VAL A 60 13.99 23.67 0.84
CA VAL A 60 15.42 23.65 0.46
C VAL A 60 16.15 22.58 1.27
N ILE A 61 15.88 22.53 2.59
CA ILE A 61 16.43 21.48 3.46
C ILE A 61 15.86 20.13 3.09
N LEU A 62 14.56 20.06 2.75
CA LEU A 62 13.93 18.82 2.31
C LEU A 62 14.54 18.27 1.02
N GLN A 63 14.84 19.15 0.02
CA GLN A 63 15.53 18.72 -1.19
C GLN A 63 16.89 18.10 -0.89
N LYS A 64 17.68 18.73 -0.01
CA LYS A 64 18.97 18.18 0.41
C LYS A 64 18.81 16.81 1.09
N ALA A 65 17.81 16.66 1.96
CA ALA A 65 17.53 15.39 2.62
C ALA A 65 17.14 14.29 1.61
N VAL A 66 16.35 14.61 0.60
CA VAL A 66 15.97 13.68 -0.47
C VAL A 66 17.23 13.27 -1.27
N ASP A 67 18.06 14.24 -1.68
CA ASP A 67 19.27 13.97 -2.47
C ASP A 67 20.26 13.06 -1.72
N MET A 68 20.41 13.26 -0.40
CA MET A 68 21.26 12.42 0.45
C MET A 68 20.68 11.03 0.68
N THR A 69 19.36 10.90 0.76
CA THR A 69 18.68 9.63 1.09
C THR A 69 18.50 8.72 -0.13
N MET A 70 18.18 9.26 -1.29
CA MET A 70 17.84 8.46 -2.49
C MET A 70 18.90 7.43 -2.90
N PRO A 71 20.23 7.66 -2.77
CA PRO A 71 21.24 6.63 -3.05
C PRO A 71 21.11 5.36 -2.21
N ARG A 72 20.60 5.46 -0.97
CA ARG A 72 20.37 4.32 -0.06
C ARG A 72 19.20 3.41 -0.50
N PHE A 73 18.35 3.89 -1.42
CA PHE A 73 17.16 3.18 -1.88
C PHE A 73 17.24 2.88 -3.40
N PRO A 74 18.09 1.92 -3.85
CA PRO A 74 18.36 1.71 -5.27
C PRO A 74 17.13 1.29 -6.08
N THR A 75 16.15 0.58 -5.49
CA THR A 75 14.91 0.22 -6.17
C THR A 75 13.98 1.42 -6.37
N TYR A 76 14.04 2.43 -5.49
CA TYR A 76 13.31 3.69 -5.63
C TYR A 76 14.06 4.71 -6.51
N LYS A 77 15.41 4.65 -6.52
CA LYS A 77 16.27 5.40 -7.45
C LYS A 77 16.38 4.70 -8.80
N ALA A 78 15.29 4.14 -9.32
CA ALA A 78 15.30 3.39 -10.57
C ALA A 78 14.19 3.86 -11.53
N ALA A 79 14.42 3.62 -12.83
CA ALA A 79 13.46 3.85 -13.90
C ALA A 79 12.94 2.52 -14.45
N ILE A 80 11.65 2.46 -14.81
CA ILE A 80 11.11 1.31 -15.53
C ILE A 80 11.51 1.37 -17.00
N ARG A 81 12.08 0.26 -17.48
CA ARG A 81 12.38 0.01 -18.89
C ARG A 81 11.52 -1.11 -19.46
N LYS A 82 11.28 -1.03 -20.75
CA LYS A 82 10.57 -2.08 -21.51
C LYS A 82 11.57 -2.86 -22.34
N GLY A 83 11.69 -4.16 -22.05
CA GLY A 83 12.34 -5.11 -22.92
C GLY A 83 11.34 -5.79 -23.85
N LEU A 84 11.79 -6.74 -24.68
CA LEU A 84 10.93 -7.48 -25.61
C LEU A 84 9.92 -8.38 -24.87
N PHE A 85 10.34 -9.01 -23.77
CA PHE A 85 9.56 -10.02 -23.06
C PHE A 85 9.11 -9.57 -21.66
N TRP A 86 9.78 -8.58 -21.04
CA TRP A 86 9.47 -8.08 -19.68
C TRP A 86 9.89 -6.64 -19.47
N ARG A 87 9.38 -6.06 -18.39
CA ARG A 87 9.86 -4.78 -17.84
C ARG A 87 10.87 -5.05 -16.74
N TYR A 88 11.76 -4.10 -16.54
CA TYR A 88 12.80 -4.14 -15.51
C TYR A 88 13.06 -2.74 -14.95
N LEU A 89 13.66 -2.69 -13.76
CA LEU A 89 14.14 -1.46 -13.15
C LEU A 89 15.61 -1.28 -13.48
N GLU A 90 15.95 -0.13 -14.01
CA GLU A 90 17.32 0.29 -14.33
C GLU A 90 17.71 1.45 -13.41
N PRO A 91 18.92 1.49 -12.81
CA PRO A 91 19.36 2.63 -12.01
C PRO A 91 19.18 3.95 -12.74
N ASN A 92 18.66 4.94 -12.06
CA ASN A 92 18.39 6.25 -12.63
C ASN A 92 19.38 7.28 -12.12
N ASN A 93 20.32 7.70 -13.00
CA ASN A 93 21.35 8.69 -12.70
C ASN A 93 20.98 10.11 -13.11
N ARG A 94 19.72 10.37 -13.45
CA ARG A 94 19.23 11.71 -13.79
C ARG A 94 19.06 12.56 -12.53
N PRO A 95 19.07 13.90 -12.64
CA PRO A 95 18.77 14.80 -11.51
C PRO A 95 17.39 14.54 -10.92
N GLY A 96 17.24 14.70 -9.61
CA GLY A 96 15.98 14.54 -8.86
C GLY A 96 15.91 13.20 -8.10
N PRO A 97 14.75 12.84 -7.54
CA PRO A 97 13.44 13.53 -7.70
C PRO A 97 13.41 14.90 -7.04
N PHE A 98 12.73 15.86 -7.67
CA PHE A 98 12.61 17.21 -7.14
C PHE A 98 11.43 17.31 -6.17
N VAL A 99 11.65 18.03 -5.06
CA VAL A 99 10.62 18.40 -4.10
C VAL A 99 9.71 19.48 -4.72
N GLN A 100 8.40 19.32 -4.58
CA GLN A 100 7.39 20.19 -5.17
C GLN A 100 6.38 20.63 -4.11
N GLN A 101 5.77 21.81 -4.33
CA GLN A 101 4.60 22.19 -3.54
C GLN A 101 3.45 21.23 -3.82
N ASP A 102 2.69 20.88 -2.78
CA ASP A 102 1.62 19.90 -2.89
C ASP A 102 0.46 20.40 -3.76
N VAL A 103 -0.26 19.44 -4.32
CA VAL A 103 -1.37 19.66 -5.24
C VAL A 103 -2.70 19.24 -4.62
N LYS A 104 -3.81 19.85 -5.03
CA LYS A 104 -5.15 19.55 -4.53
C LYS A 104 -5.55 18.07 -4.72
N ASN A 105 -5.19 17.48 -5.85
CA ASN A 105 -5.53 16.10 -6.19
C ASN A 105 -4.31 15.19 -6.09
N PRO A 106 -4.14 14.44 -5.00
CA PRO A 106 -3.01 13.54 -4.81
C PRO A 106 -3.06 12.30 -5.72
N CYS A 107 -1.97 11.54 -5.71
CA CYS A 107 -1.84 10.24 -6.37
C CYS A 107 -2.11 10.27 -7.89
N GLN A 108 -1.76 11.38 -8.55
CA GLN A 108 -1.90 11.49 -10.00
C GLN A 108 -1.04 10.43 -10.73
N PRO A 109 -1.50 9.92 -11.89
CA PRO A 109 -0.73 8.96 -12.68
C PRO A 109 0.71 9.41 -12.91
N MET A 110 1.66 8.51 -12.77
CA MET A 110 3.08 8.74 -13.04
C MET A 110 3.44 8.22 -14.43
N TYR A 111 3.69 9.12 -15.37
CA TYR A 111 4.13 8.74 -16.70
C TYR A 111 5.62 8.40 -16.67
N PHE A 112 6.02 7.21 -17.14
CA PHE A 112 7.37 6.65 -17.04
C PHE A 112 8.47 7.46 -17.75
N LYS A 113 8.11 8.42 -18.58
CA LYS A 113 9.05 9.34 -19.24
C LYS A 113 9.11 10.72 -18.56
N ALA A 114 8.12 11.06 -17.75
CA ALA A 114 8.07 12.32 -17.01
C ALA A 114 8.98 12.27 -15.75
N ASN A 115 9.08 13.37 -15.02
CA ASN A 115 9.81 13.49 -13.75
C ASN A 115 11.22 12.88 -13.82
N ASN A 116 11.97 13.15 -14.87
CA ASN A 116 13.29 12.54 -15.12
C ASN A 116 13.29 11.01 -14.97
N ARG A 117 12.16 10.34 -15.24
CA ARG A 117 11.90 8.90 -15.11
C ARG A 117 11.84 8.37 -13.67
N TYR A 118 11.83 9.23 -12.67
CA TYR A 118 11.54 8.83 -11.30
C TYR A 118 10.08 8.46 -11.15
N LEU A 119 9.83 7.38 -10.41
CA LEU A 119 8.50 6.89 -10.06
C LEU A 119 8.18 7.17 -8.59
N VAL A 120 8.83 8.17 -8.05
CA VAL A 120 8.59 8.78 -6.74
C VAL A 120 8.48 10.28 -6.90
N ARG A 121 7.69 10.92 -6.07
CA ARG A 121 7.54 12.37 -5.94
C ARG A 121 7.56 12.72 -4.48
N PHE A 122 8.18 13.85 -4.15
CA PHE A 122 8.14 14.44 -2.81
C PHE A 122 7.39 15.76 -2.87
N TYR A 123 6.47 15.95 -1.93
CA TYR A 123 5.67 17.14 -1.82
C TYR A 123 5.77 17.74 -0.43
N TYR A 124 5.58 19.06 -0.34
CA TYR A 124 5.43 19.76 0.93
C TYR A 124 4.23 20.72 0.87
N PHE A 125 3.57 20.88 2.00
CA PHE A 125 2.53 21.88 2.18
C PHE A 125 2.44 22.24 3.67
N ARG A 126 2.79 23.48 4.02
CA ARG A 126 2.91 23.90 5.43
C ARG A 126 3.81 22.92 6.21
N ASN A 127 3.24 22.23 7.20
CA ASN A 127 3.93 21.27 8.05
C ASN A 127 3.85 19.82 7.53
N ARG A 128 3.24 19.57 6.36
CA ARG A 128 3.09 18.24 5.78
C ARG A 128 4.20 17.95 4.77
N LEU A 129 4.89 16.83 4.96
CA LEU A 129 5.80 16.22 4.02
C LEU A 129 5.15 14.95 3.47
N SER A 130 5.09 14.81 2.15
CA SER A 130 4.44 13.69 1.48
C SER A 130 5.36 13.00 0.48
N LEU A 131 5.29 11.67 0.47
CA LEU A 131 5.88 10.80 -0.54
C LEU A 131 4.78 10.19 -1.38
N GLU A 132 4.81 10.36 -2.69
CA GLU A 132 4.07 9.52 -3.63
C GLU A 132 5.02 8.52 -4.29
N ALA A 133 4.62 7.26 -4.34
CA ALA A 133 5.38 6.22 -5.01
C ALA A 133 4.49 5.34 -5.88
N HIS A 134 5.01 4.96 -7.05
CA HIS A 134 4.36 3.99 -7.92
C HIS A 134 4.59 2.58 -7.37
N HIS A 135 3.53 1.78 -7.26
CA HIS A 135 3.57 0.43 -6.68
C HIS A 135 4.54 -0.55 -7.36
N SER A 136 5.08 -0.21 -8.54
CA SER A 136 6.15 -1.01 -9.17
C SER A 136 7.48 -0.97 -8.43
N LEU A 137 7.68 -0.02 -7.51
CA LEU A 137 8.92 0.12 -6.75
C LEU A 137 8.87 -0.66 -5.43
N GLY A 138 7.72 -0.65 -4.77
CA GLY A 138 7.51 -1.30 -3.49
C GLY A 138 6.11 -1.04 -2.95
N ASP A 139 5.80 -1.70 -1.84
CA ASP A 139 4.56 -1.53 -1.09
C ASP A 139 4.66 -0.40 -0.04
N GLY A 140 3.57 -0.22 0.74
CA GLY A 140 3.53 0.79 1.79
C GLY A 140 4.64 0.66 2.84
N THR A 141 5.15 -0.55 3.11
CA THR A 141 6.26 -0.77 4.04
C THR A 141 7.56 -0.14 3.51
N GLY A 142 7.89 -0.39 2.25
CA GLY A 142 9.07 0.21 1.61
C GLY A 142 8.94 1.72 1.45
N GLY A 143 7.74 2.22 1.08
CA GLY A 143 7.45 3.65 1.00
C GLY A 143 7.56 4.36 2.35
N MET A 144 7.06 3.74 3.42
CA MET A 144 7.17 4.27 4.79
C MET A 144 8.64 4.32 5.24
N CYS A 145 9.42 3.30 4.91
CA CYS A 145 10.85 3.28 5.20
C CYS A 145 11.58 4.44 4.53
N LEU A 146 11.30 4.70 3.25
CA LEU A 146 11.86 5.84 2.52
C LEU A 146 11.43 7.17 3.15
N LEU A 147 10.13 7.36 3.43
CA LEU A 147 9.61 8.59 4.03
C LEU A 147 10.24 8.89 5.39
N GLN A 148 10.27 7.90 6.30
CA GLN A 148 10.86 8.10 7.63
C GLN A 148 12.36 8.36 7.57
N THR A 149 13.09 7.70 6.65
CA THR A 149 14.53 7.94 6.47
C THR A 149 14.79 9.36 5.95
N VAL A 150 14.04 9.82 4.94
CA VAL A 150 14.11 11.21 4.46
C VAL A 150 13.80 12.19 5.59
N THR A 151 12.78 11.92 6.39
CA THR A 151 12.39 12.79 7.50
C THR A 151 13.45 12.83 8.59
N ALA A 152 14.12 11.71 8.90
CA ALA A 152 15.22 11.68 9.86
C ALA A 152 16.41 12.54 9.38
N VAL A 153 16.78 12.41 8.10
CA VAL A 153 17.84 13.25 7.51
C VAL A 153 17.44 14.72 7.48
N TYR A 154 16.19 15.02 7.13
CA TYR A 154 15.64 16.38 7.15
C TYR A 154 15.74 17.03 8.53
N LEU A 155 15.33 16.31 9.59
CA LEU A 155 15.42 16.80 10.97
C LEU A 155 16.88 17.01 11.40
N LYS A 156 17.79 16.12 11.04
CA LYS A 156 19.25 16.32 11.29
C LYS A 156 19.77 17.56 10.60
N LEU A 157 19.42 17.80 9.35
CA LEU A 157 19.83 19.00 8.60
C LEU A 157 19.24 20.29 9.15
N LYS A 158 18.09 20.23 9.84
CA LYS A 158 17.54 21.36 10.62
C LYS A 158 18.28 21.61 11.93
N GLY A 159 19.21 20.74 12.31
CA GLY A 159 19.98 20.87 13.55
C GLY A 159 19.38 20.13 14.76
N TYR A 160 18.37 19.28 14.57
CA TYR A 160 17.81 18.49 15.67
C TYR A 160 18.69 17.29 16.01
N PRO A 161 18.79 16.90 17.32
CA PRO A 161 19.61 15.78 17.78
C PRO A 161 18.92 14.43 17.46
N ILE A 162 19.01 14.00 16.22
CA ILE A 162 18.44 12.72 15.77
C ILE A 162 19.51 11.64 15.84
N GLU A 163 19.56 10.96 16.95
CA GLU A 163 20.44 9.80 17.21
C GLU A 163 19.57 8.56 17.45
N ILE A 164 19.61 7.61 16.53
CA ILE A 164 18.76 6.41 16.55
C ILE A 164 19.57 5.24 17.09
N ASP A 165 19.18 4.73 18.25
CA ASP A 165 19.76 3.50 18.84
C ASP A 165 19.10 2.27 18.22
N ARG A 166 19.69 1.75 17.14
CA ARG A 166 19.16 0.62 16.37
C ARG A 166 19.20 -0.71 17.11
N GLU A 167 20.03 -0.84 18.11
CA GLU A 167 20.09 -2.06 18.94
C GLU A 167 18.91 -2.13 19.92
N LYS A 168 18.53 -1.01 20.49
CA LYS A 168 17.40 -0.92 21.41
C LYS A 168 16.05 -0.77 20.70
N GLU A 169 16.00 -0.03 19.61
CA GLU A 169 14.77 0.30 18.89
C GLU A 169 14.58 -0.61 17.65
N LYS A 170 14.17 -1.86 17.89
CA LYS A 170 13.94 -2.85 16.81
C LYS A 170 12.64 -2.61 16.05
N GLY A 171 12.67 -2.89 14.75
CA GLY A 171 11.49 -2.83 13.86
C GLY A 171 11.13 -1.41 13.43
N LEU A 172 12.08 -0.49 13.45
CA LEU A 172 11.94 0.85 12.89
C LEU A 172 12.02 0.83 11.36
N PHE A 173 11.37 1.84 10.76
CA PHE A 173 11.39 2.08 9.32
C PHE A 173 12.43 3.15 8.90
N VAL A 174 13.50 3.33 9.66
CA VAL A 174 14.57 4.30 9.35
C VAL A 174 15.86 3.57 9.07
N LEU A 175 16.43 3.78 7.88
CA LEU A 175 17.71 3.21 7.48
C LEU A 175 18.86 4.19 7.72
N ASP A 176 20.06 3.66 7.87
CA ASP A 176 21.27 4.45 7.83
C ASP A 176 21.63 4.78 6.39
N ILE A 177 21.81 6.06 6.07
CA ILE A 177 22.12 6.50 4.71
C ILE A 177 23.59 6.24 4.34
N ASP A 178 24.46 6.03 5.32
CA ASP A 178 25.87 5.76 5.13
C ASP A 178 26.16 4.25 4.98
N GLU A 179 25.19 3.39 5.33
CA GLU A 179 25.29 1.95 5.11
C GLU A 179 24.91 1.55 3.68
N GLN A 180 25.57 0.51 3.17
CA GLN A 180 25.20 -0.10 1.90
C GLN A 180 23.87 -0.85 2.01
N PRO A 181 23.03 -0.87 0.95
CA PRO A 181 21.80 -1.65 0.93
C PRO A 181 22.04 -3.13 1.22
N ASP A 182 21.32 -3.70 2.18
CA ASP A 182 21.32 -5.15 2.44
C ASP A 182 20.71 -5.88 1.23
N PRO A 183 21.33 -6.95 0.71
CA PRO A 183 20.76 -7.75 -0.39
C PRO A 183 19.34 -8.22 -0.13
N GLY A 184 18.98 -8.49 1.13
CA GLY A 184 17.61 -8.84 1.54
C GLY A 184 16.59 -7.73 1.34
N GLU A 185 17.00 -6.46 1.35
CA GLU A 185 16.11 -5.32 1.07
C GLU A 185 15.68 -5.27 -0.41
N LEU A 186 16.50 -5.86 -1.29
CA LEU A 186 16.34 -5.84 -2.74
C LEU A 186 15.76 -7.16 -3.29
N GLU A 187 15.56 -8.19 -2.44
CA GLU A 187 15.09 -9.51 -2.87
C GLU A 187 13.64 -9.49 -3.40
N ASP A 188 13.34 -10.38 -4.35
CA ASP A 188 11.96 -10.78 -4.67
C ASP A 188 11.55 -11.91 -3.72
N ALA A 189 10.98 -11.56 -2.57
CA ALA A 189 10.64 -12.49 -1.51
C ALA A 189 9.54 -13.50 -1.91
N TYR A 190 8.69 -13.21 -2.90
CA TYR A 190 7.73 -14.18 -3.41
C TYR A 190 8.40 -15.44 -3.94
N MET A 191 9.49 -15.26 -4.69
CA MET A 191 10.21 -16.40 -5.30
C MET A 191 10.91 -17.28 -4.26
N LYS A 192 11.27 -16.72 -3.11
CA LYS A 192 11.88 -17.43 -1.98
C LYS A 192 10.90 -18.38 -1.31
N TYR A 193 9.63 -17.97 -1.15
CA TYR A 193 8.62 -18.72 -0.41
C TYR A 193 7.64 -19.52 -1.27
N ALA A 194 7.67 -19.40 -2.60
CA ALA A 194 6.84 -20.16 -3.51
C ALA A 194 7.19 -21.67 -3.50
N ASN A 195 6.19 -22.52 -3.29
CA ASN A 195 6.31 -23.99 -3.31
C ASN A 195 5.48 -24.58 -4.45
N ALA A 196 6.08 -25.41 -5.32
CA ALA A 196 5.45 -25.95 -6.53
C ALA A 196 4.31 -26.97 -6.28
N LYS A 197 4.06 -27.39 -5.04
CA LYS A 197 3.13 -28.47 -4.70
C LYS A 197 1.74 -28.03 -4.23
N VAL A 198 1.34 -26.77 -4.47
CA VAL A 198 0.09 -26.23 -3.92
C VAL A 198 -0.97 -26.02 -5.00
N CYS A 199 -2.23 -26.30 -4.64
CA CYS A 199 -3.38 -26.16 -5.53
C CYS A 199 -3.73 -24.70 -5.85
N PRO A 200 -4.23 -24.42 -7.08
CA PRO A 200 -4.66 -23.07 -7.46
C PRO A 200 -5.89 -22.60 -6.65
N PRO A 201 -6.04 -21.30 -6.42
CA PRO A 201 -7.20 -20.73 -5.77
C PRO A 201 -8.48 -20.94 -6.60
N ARG A 202 -9.63 -20.96 -5.93
CA ARG A 202 -10.94 -21.04 -6.58
C ARG A 202 -11.28 -19.74 -7.29
N PRO A 203 -12.02 -19.79 -8.42
CA PRO A 203 -12.52 -18.58 -9.08
C PRO A 203 -13.36 -17.73 -8.12
N GLY A 204 -13.15 -16.42 -8.16
CA GLY A 204 -13.94 -15.47 -7.37
C GLY A 204 -15.37 -15.31 -7.89
N GLU A 205 -16.31 -15.03 -7.00
CA GLU A 205 -17.68 -14.70 -7.33
C GLU A 205 -17.82 -13.21 -7.60
N LYS A 206 -18.72 -12.82 -8.55
CA LYS A 206 -18.99 -11.41 -8.85
C LYS A 206 -19.62 -10.70 -7.66
N THR A 207 -18.96 -9.64 -7.18
CA THR A 207 -19.39 -8.84 -6.04
C THR A 207 -20.23 -7.63 -6.44
N TYR A 208 -20.82 -6.97 -5.44
CA TYR A 208 -21.46 -5.68 -5.60
C TYR A 208 -20.46 -4.63 -6.07
N ARG A 209 -20.85 -3.84 -7.05
CA ARG A 209 -20.07 -2.71 -7.55
C ARG A 209 -20.84 -1.43 -7.28
N MET A 210 -20.27 -0.60 -6.44
CA MET A 210 -20.83 0.71 -6.12
C MET A 210 -21.00 1.55 -7.38
N ARG A 211 -22.17 2.18 -7.51
CA ARG A 211 -22.48 3.15 -8.56
C ARG A 211 -22.40 4.55 -8.00
N GLY A 212 -22.16 5.49 -8.89
CA GLY A 212 -22.13 6.92 -8.59
C GLY A 212 -21.70 7.70 -9.81
N THR A 213 -21.86 9.01 -9.74
CA THR A 213 -21.41 9.97 -10.75
C THR A 213 -19.90 10.02 -10.72
N LYS A 214 -19.26 9.69 -11.83
CA LYS A 214 -17.81 9.72 -11.93
C LYS A 214 -17.30 11.14 -11.83
N GLU A 215 -16.24 11.31 -11.07
CA GLU A 215 -15.46 12.54 -11.10
C GLU A 215 -14.77 12.77 -12.43
N ALA A 216 -14.38 14.00 -12.69
CA ALA A 216 -13.52 14.36 -13.80
C ALA A 216 -12.19 13.58 -13.75
N PHE A 217 -11.56 13.37 -14.91
CA PHE A 217 -10.23 12.73 -14.94
C PHE A 217 -9.27 13.49 -14.02
N TYR A 218 -8.46 12.73 -13.30
CA TYR A 218 -7.45 13.24 -12.34
C TYR A 218 -8.02 13.86 -11.05
N THR A 219 -9.33 13.83 -10.83
CA THR A 219 -9.94 14.22 -9.56
C THR A 219 -10.02 13.02 -8.63
N LEU A 220 -9.51 13.19 -7.41
CA LEU A 220 -9.61 12.21 -6.33
C LEU A 220 -10.17 12.90 -5.09
N ASN A 221 -11.37 12.50 -4.69
CA ASN A 221 -12.00 12.99 -3.48
C ASN A 221 -11.40 12.32 -2.27
N ILE A 222 -10.85 13.11 -1.35
CA ILE A 222 -10.28 12.63 -0.09
C ILE A 222 -11.20 13.06 1.05
N ILE A 223 -11.50 12.11 1.93
CA ILE A 223 -12.20 12.34 3.19
C ILE A 223 -11.44 11.60 4.27
N ASP A 224 -10.93 12.35 5.24
CA ASP A 224 -10.13 11.85 6.34
C ASP A 224 -10.92 11.90 7.64
N GLY A 225 -10.95 10.78 8.36
CA GLY A 225 -11.45 10.70 9.73
C GLY A 225 -10.30 10.53 10.72
N ILE A 226 -10.19 11.44 11.66
CA ILE A 226 -9.16 11.47 12.70
C ILE A 226 -9.82 11.19 14.03
N MET A 227 -9.32 10.20 14.77
CA MET A 227 -9.90 9.72 16.02
C MET A 227 -8.87 9.15 16.98
N SER A 228 -9.27 8.89 18.23
CA SER A 228 -8.42 8.25 19.22
C SER A 228 -8.33 6.73 18.99
N VAL A 229 -7.10 6.18 19.01
CA VAL A 229 -6.86 4.73 18.98
C VAL A 229 -7.52 4.04 20.17
N SER A 230 -7.44 4.65 21.35
CA SER A 230 -7.98 4.10 22.60
C SER A 230 -9.50 3.99 22.57
N GLU A 231 -10.21 4.97 21.99
CA GLU A 231 -11.66 4.88 21.77
C GLU A 231 -12.01 3.73 20.84
N VAL A 232 -11.33 3.63 19.70
CA VAL A 232 -11.59 2.55 18.72
C VAL A 232 -11.30 1.16 19.32
N ILE A 233 -10.23 1.01 20.09
CA ILE A 233 -9.93 -0.25 20.82
C ILE A 233 -11.08 -0.59 21.79
N THR A 234 -11.57 0.39 22.53
CA THR A 234 -12.64 0.20 23.52
C THR A 234 -13.91 -0.29 22.84
N VAL A 235 -14.27 0.31 21.73
CA VAL A 235 -15.46 -0.10 20.96
C VAL A 235 -15.23 -1.48 20.30
N ALA A 236 -14.10 -1.72 19.65
CA ALA A 236 -13.80 -3.00 19.02
C ALA A 236 -13.85 -4.18 20.02
N LYS A 237 -13.39 -3.97 21.25
CA LYS A 237 -13.46 -4.96 22.34
C LYS A 237 -14.90 -5.33 22.73
N LYS A 238 -15.88 -4.41 22.63
CA LYS A 238 -17.30 -4.72 22.89
C LYS A 238 -17.84 -5.80 21.93
N TYR A 239 -17.25 -5.86 20.72
CA TYR A 239 -17.57 -6.85 19.69
C TYR A 239 -16.59 -8.03 19.67
N ASN A 240 -15.69 -8.18 20.66
CA ASN A 240 -14.64 -9.19 20.70
C ASN A 240 -13.74 -9.18 19.43
N ALA A 241 -13.51 -8.02 18.85
CA ALA A 241 -12.78 -7.83 17.60
C ALA A 241 -11.50 -7.00 17.79
N THR A 242 -10.54 -7.18 16.88
CA THR A 242 -9.42 -6.27 16.72
C THR A 242 -9.88 -4.99 15.97
N ILE A 243 -9.09 -3.91 16.06
CA ILE A 243 -9.35 -2.68 15.28
C ILE A 243 -9.56 -3.01 13.79
N THR A 244 -8.71 -3.86 13.22
CA THR A 244 -8.80 -4.22 11.79
C THR A 244 -10.09 -4.95 11.47
N GLU A 245 -10.50 -5.90 12.29
CA GLU A 245 -11.76 -6.64 12.11
C GLU A 245 -12.98 -5.74 12.24
N TYR A 246 -13.00 -4.90 13.30
CA TYR A 246 -14.07 -3.93 13.52
C TYR A 246 -14.21 -2.94 12.35
N LEU A 247 -13.13 -2.30 11.93
CA LEU A 247 -13.19 -1.33 10.83
C LEU A 247 -13.51 -1.97 9.47
N ASN A 248 -13.10 -3.22 9.22
CA ASN A 248 -13.59 -4.00 8.07
C ASN A 248 -15.11 -4.24 8.15
N ALA A 249 -15.61 -4.60 9.32
CA ALA A 249 -17.05 -4.82 9.51
C ALA A 249 -17.85 -3.51 9.31
N VAL A 250 -17.35 -2.37 9.78
CA VAL A 250 -17.96 -1.05 9.54
C VAL A 250 -17.98 -0.72 8.04
N LEU A 251 -16.92 -1.02 7.30
CA LEU A 251 -16.89 -0.78 5.85
C LEU A 251 -17.85 -1.73 5.11
N LEU A 252 -17.95 -3.00 5.50
CA LEU A 252 -18.94 -3.94 4.94
C LEU A 252 -20.37 -3.46 5.21
N TYR A 253 -20.65 -3.02 6.43
CA TYR A 253 -21.94 -2.44 6.80
C TYR A 253 -22.28 -1.20 5.96
N ALA A 254 -21.34 -0.28 5.78
CA ALA A 254 -21.54 0.92 4.97
C ALA A 254 -21.82 0.57 3.49
N LEU A 255 -21.09 -0.41 2.93
CA LEU A 255 -21.31 -0.89 1.57
C LEU A 255 -22.63 -1.62 1.39
N MET A 256 -23.06 -2.39 2.39
CA MET A 256 -24.38 -3.04 2.41
C MET A 256 -25.49 -2.00 2.43
N LYS A 257 -25.40 -0.99 3.30
CA LYS A 257 -26.36 0.14 3.34
C LYS A 257 -26.42 0.91 2.02
N LYS A 258 -25.26 1.10 1.36
CA LYS A 258 -25.25 1.71 0.02
C LYS A 258 -25.92 0.82 -1.01
N GLN A 259 -25.70 -0.51 -0.97
CA GLN A 259 -26.39 -1.44 -1.88
C GLN A 259 -27.90 -1.45 -1.66
N GLU A 260 -28.37 -1.41 -0.40
CA GLU A 260 -29.79 -1.29 -0.05
C GLU A 260 -30.41 0.01 -0.61
N ALA A 261 -29.71 1.14 -0.46
CA ALA A 261 -30.15 2.44 -0.97
C ALA A 261 -30.18 2.51 -2.50
N ASP A 262 -29.39 1.71 -3.21
CA ASP A 262 -29.37 1.62 -4.67
C ASP A 262 -30.57 0.85 -5.27
N HIS A 263 -31.71 0.86 -4.66
CA HIS A 263 -33.04 0.17 -4.85
C HIS A 263 -33.33 -0.53 -6.20
N ARG A 264 -32.49 -0.39 -7.23
CA ARG A 264 -32.76 -0.88 -8.59
C ARG A 264 -32.01 -2.15 -8.96
N PHE A 265 -31.21 -2.74 -8.04
CA PHE A 265 -30.29 -3.79 -8.42
C PHE A 265 -30.46 -5.07 -7.60
N ARG A 266 -30.26 -6.17 -8.30
CA ARG A 266 -30.17 -7.50 -7.69
C ARG A 266 -29.04 -7.50 -6.64
N LEU A 267 -29.35 -7.92 -5.43
CA LEU A 267 -28.37 -8.11 -4.36
C LEU A 267 -27.20 -8.97 -4.82
N ARG A 268 -26.00 -8.60 -4.37
CA ARG A 268 -24.75 -9.31 -4.65
C ARG A 268 -23.91 -9.36 -3.38
N PRO A 269 -22.99 -10.34 -3.29
CA PRO A 269 -22.01 -10.36 -2.21
C PRO A 269 -21.23 -9.07 -2.13
N VAL A 270 -21.01 -8.57 -0.93
CA VAL A 270 -20.18 -7.42 -0.62
C VAL A 270 -18.85 -7.94 -0.05
N LYS A 271 -17.75 -7.61 -0.68
CA LYS A 271 -16.40 -8.06 -0.27
C LYS A 271 -15.41 -6.90 -0.29
N ILE A 272 -14.48 -6.91 0.63
CA ILE A 272 -13.41 -5.94 0.73
C ILE A 272 -12.09 -6.58 0.30
N ALA A 273 -11.36 -5.95 -0.62
CA ALA A 273 -9.99 -6.34 -0.94
C ALA A 273 -9.05 -5.81 0.15
N MET A 274 -8.46 -6.71 0.93
CA MET A 274 -7.55 -6.35 2.01
C MET A 274 -6.15 -6.91 1.75
N PRO A 275 -5.13 -6.06 1.56
CA PRO A 275 -3.75 -6.50 1.45
C PRO A 275 -3.21 -6.98 2.80
N VAL A 276 -2.51 -8.10 2.77
CA VAL A 276 -1.85 -8.71 3.93
C VAL A 276 -0.35 -8.57 3.76
N ASN A 277 0.33 -7.95 4.73
CA ASN A 277 1.79 -7.87 4.74
C ASN A 277 2.39 -9.23 5.08
N LEU A 278 2.98 -9.88 4.08
CA LEU A 278 3.54 -11.22 4.20
C LEU A 278 4.78 -11.30 5.09
N ARG A 279 5.44 -10.17 5.37
CA ARG A 279 6.60 -10.12 6.29
C ARG A 279 6.25 -10.53 7.73
N ARG A 280 4.95 -10.50 8.07
CA ARG A 280 4.44 -10.99 9.37
C ARG A 280 4.45 -12.52 9.49
N PHE A 281 4.43 -13.22 8.38
CA PHE A 281 4.35 -14.70 8.30
C PHE A 281 5.64 -15.30 7.74
N PHE A 282 6.33 -14.57 6.86
CA PHE A 282 7.53 -15.02 6.17
C PHE A 282 8.64 -13.98 6.38
N PRO A 283 9.67 -14.29 7.20
CA PRO A 283 10.75 -13.35 7.48
C PRO A 283 11.43 -12.84 6.21
N SER A 284 11.37 -11.53 5.99
CA SER A 284 12.02 -10.85 4.87
C SER A 284 12.29 -9.38 5.22
N LYS A 285 13.44 -8.87 4.79
CA LYS A 285 13.82 -7.45 4.90
C LYS A 285 13.45 -6.65 3.66
N THR A 286 12.83 -7.28 2.64
CA THR A 286 12.58 -6.64 1.35
C THR A 286 11.81 -5.33 1.50
N LEU A 287 12.25 -4.29 0.80
CA LEU A 287 11.57 -3.00 0.67
C LEU A 287 10.67 -2.94 -0.57
N ARG A 288 10.65 -4.05 -1.33
CA ARG A 288 9.80 -4.22 -2.51
C ARG A 288 8.42 -4.74 -2.09
N ASN A 289 7.53 -5.03 -3.06
CA ASN A 289 6.23 -5.58 -2.73
C ASN A 289 6.36 -6.99 -2.14
N PHE A 290 5.72 -7.20 -0.99
CA PHE A 290 5.57 -8.54 -0.40
C PHE A 290 4.23 -8.63 0.33
N ILE A 291 3.15 -8.60 -0.45
CA ILE A 291 1.76 -8.61 0.01
C ILE A 291 0.96 -9.67 -0.76
N THR A 292 -0.12 -10.15 -0.15
CA THR A 292 -1.19 -10.89 -0.84
C THR A 292 -2.53 -10.26 -0.50
N MET A 293 -3.59 -10.65 -1.22
CA MET A 293 -4.94 -10.09 -1.03
C MET A 293 -5.84 -11.14 -0.42
N ILE A 294 -6.61 -10.76 0.61
CA ILE A 294 -7.73 -11.53 1.13
C ILE A 294 -9.02 -10.74 0.92
N TYR A 295 -10.16 -11.41 0.96
CA TYR A 295 -11.45 -10.83 0.58
C TYR A 295 -12.54 -11.15 1.61
N PRO A 296 -12.48 -10.61 2.85
CA PRO A 296 -13.58 -10.73 3.80
C PRO A 296 -14.85 -10.12 3.20
N GLY A 297 -15.99 -10.74 3.47
CA GLY A 297 -17.26 -10.28 2.90
C GLY A 297 -18.46 -10.98 3.45
N ILE A 298 -19.63 -10.47 3.07
CA ILE A 298 -20.97 -10.99 3.39
C ILE A 298 -21.80 -11.14 2.12
N ASP A 299 -22.84 -11.96 2.18
CA ASP A 299 -23.76 -12.16 1.07
C ASP A 299 -25.20 -11.78 1.46
N PRO A 300 -25.64 -10.56 1.15
CA PRO A 300 -26.99 -10.10 1.51
C PRO A 300 -28.14 -10.90 0.90
N ARG A 301 -27.86 -11.79 -0.05
CA ARG A 301 -28.89 -12.70 -0.62
C ARG A 301 -29.31 -13.78 0.37
N LEU A 302 -28.51 -14.03 1.40
CA LEU A 302 -28.80 -15.03 2.44
C LEU A 302 -29.70 -14.50 3.55
N GLY A 303 -30.01 -13.21 3.57
CA GLY A 303 -30.84 -12.54 4.55
C GLY A 303 -30.21 -11.25 5.09
N GLU A 304 -30.89 -10.67 6.07
CA GLU A 304 -30.39 -9.49 6.79
C GLU A 304 -29.28 -9.89 7.78
N TYR A 305 -28.31 -9.02 7.95
CA TYR A 305 -27.20 -9.20 8.89
C TYR A 305 -27.25 -8.13 9.97
N SER A 306 -27.22 -8.54 11.23
CA SER A 306 -26.88 -7.63 12.33
C SER A 306 -25.41 -7.20 12.22
N PHE A 307 -25.03 -6.11 12.87
CA PHE A 307 -23.64 -5.66 12.86
C PHE A 307 -22.71 -6.67 13.54
N GLU A 308 -23.19 -7.31 14.61
CA GLU A 308 -22.50 -8.39 15.34
C GLU A 308 -22.20 -9.59 14.44
N GLU A 309 -23.16 -9.99 13.60
CA GLU A 309 -22.97 -11.05 12.62
C GLU A 309 -21.90 -10.67 11.57
N ILE A 310 -21.92 -9.43 11.09
CA ILE A 310 -20.88 -8.93 10.16
C ILE A 310 -19.50 -9.01 10.81
N VAL A 311 -19.36 -8.56 12.07
CA VAL A 311 -18.08 -8.64 12.81
C VAL A 311 -17.65 -10.09 12.96
N ALA A 312 -18.55 -11.00 13.34
CA ALA A 312 -18.24 -12.42 13.49
C ALA A 312 -17.80 -13.06 12.17
N HIS A 313 -18.45 -12.71 11.05
CA HIS A 313 -18.04 -13.17 9.72
C HIS A 313 -16.60 -12.70 9.37
N VAL A 314 -16.28 -11.43 9.59
CA VAL A 314 -14.94 -10.89 9.35
C VAL A 314 -13.91 -11.59 10.22
N HIS A 315 -14.18 -11.74 11.53
CA HIS A 315 -13.30 -12.39 12.49
C HIS A 315 -12.98 -13.83 12.07
N ASN A 316 -14.01 -14.64 11.79
CA ASN A 316 -13.85 -16.04 11.38
C ASN A 316 -13.12 -16.16 10.05
N TYR A 317 -13.43 -15.30 9.08
CA TYR A 317 -12.76 -15.25 7.79
C TYR A 317 -11.26 -14.95 7.95
N MET A 318 -10.93 -13.92 8.72
CA MET A 318 -9.53 -13.52 8.92
C MET A 318 -8.75 -14.62 9.65
N ARG A 319 -9.31 -15.24 10.69
CA ARG A 319 -8.68 -16.37 11.38
C ARG A 319 -8.41 -17.57 10.45
N TYR A 320 -9.33 -17.87 9.55
CA TYR A 320 -9.16 -18.96 8.59
C TYR A 320 -8.09 -18.64 7.55
N TYR A 321 -8.10 -17.43 6.96
CA TYR A 321 -7.21 -17.11 5.85
C TYR A 321 -5.82 -16.63 6.26
N LEU A 322 -5.66 -16.00 7.43
CA LEU A 322 -4.38 -15.49 7.92
C LEU A 322 -3.52 -16.60 8.56
N ASN A 323 -3.26 -17.67 7.82
CA ASN A 323 -2.33 -18.72 8.22
C ASN A 323 -1.27 -18.96 7.15
N GLU A 324 -0.09 -19.42 7.60
CA GLU A 324 1.07 -19.58 6.72
C GLU A 324 0.82 -20.53 5.55
N LYS A 325 0.03 -21.61 5.74
CA LYS A 325 -0.22 -22.62 4.71
C LYS A 325 -1.03 -22.04 3.55
N LEU A 326 -2.12 -21.33 3.82
CA LEU A 326 -2.96 -20.71 2.79
C LEU A 326 -2.23 -19.56 2.09
N LEU A 327 -1.54 -18.69 2.87
CA LEU A 327 -0.77 -17.59 2.31
C LEU A 327 0.38 -18.08 1.42
N ARG A 328 1.05 -19.20 1.80
CA ARG A 328 2.06 -19.83 0.96
C ARG A 328 1.46 -20.42 -0.32
N GLY A 329 0.23 -20.90 -0.24
CA GLY A 329 -0.56 -21.34 -1.39
C GLY A 329 -0.75 -20.22 -2.41
N ASP A 330 -1.20 -19.06 -1.95
CA ASP A 330 -1.41 -17.88 -2.78
C ASP A 330 -0.11 -17.39 -3.43
N ILE A 331 0.97 -17.32 -2.65
CA ILE A 331 2.30 -16.96 -3.17
C ILE A 331 2.70 -17.94 -4.29
N THR A 332 2.51 -19.25 -4.07
CA THR A 332 2.92 -20.28 -5.03
C THR A 332 2.13 -20.20 -6.32
N THR A 333 0.81 -20.05 -6.22
CA THR A 333 -0.06 -19.92 -7.39
C THR A 333 0.29 -18.71 -8.24
N ASN A 334 0.49 -17.57 -7.59
CA ASN A 334 0.88 -16.34 -8.28
C ASN A 334 2.28 -16.48 -8.92
N ALA A 335 3.23 -17.11 -8.24
CA ALA A 335 4.59 -17.34 -8.74
C ALA A 335 4.64 -18.37 -9.89
N ALA A 336 3.72 -19.34 -9.93
CA ALA A 336 3.65 -20.36 -10.98
C ALA A 336 3.54 -19.73 -12.37
N THR A 337 2.77 -18.65 -12.52
CA THR A 337 2.63 -17.91 -13.77
C THR A 337 3.97 -17.35 -14.26
N GLN A 338 4.81 -16.83 -13.36
CA GLN A 338 6.15 -16.30 -13.73
C GLN A 338 7.16 -17.42 -14.01
N ARG A 339 7.01 -18.59 -13.39
CA ARG A 339 7.90 -19.75 -13.57
C ARG A 339 7.64 -20.47 -14.88
N ASN A 340 6.45 -20.35 -15.48
CA ASN A 340 6.10 -21.03 -16.71
C ASN A 340 6.98 -20.59 -17.90
N PRO A 341 7.77 -21.48 -18.51
CA PRO A 341 8.68 -21.13 -19.60
C PRO A 341 7.94 -20.63 -20.85
N PHE A 342 6.75 -21.15 -21.15
CA PHE A 342 5.95 -20.69 -22.29
C PHE A 342 5.49 -19.24 -22.11
N ILE A 343 5.09 -18.85 -20.89
CA ILE A 343 4.72 -17.45 -20.62
C ILE A 343 5.94 -16.54 -20.73
N ARG A 344 7.14 -17.01 -20.41
CA ARG A 344 8.36 -16.19 -20.47
C ARG A 344 8.69 -15.73 -21.89
N VAL A 345 8.51 -16.56 -22.89
CA VAL A 345 8.86 -16.25 -24.30
C VAL A 345 7.76 -15.47 -25.04
N VAL A 346 6.59 -15.28 -24.44
CA VAL A 346 5.52 -14.45 -25.04
C VAL A 346 5.98 -12.98 -25.06
N PRO A 347 5.88 -12.27 -26.19
CA PRO A 347 6.20 -10.85 -26.28
C PRO A 347 5.39 -9.98 -25.29
N LEU A 348 6.01 -8.92 -24.77
CA LEU A 348 5.45 -8.08 -23.71
C LEU A 348 4.10 -7.46 -24.10
N PHE A 349 3.92 -7.04 -25.36
CA PHE A 349 2.66 -6.42 -25.81
C PHE A 349 1.47 -7.39 -25.75
N ILE A 350 1.69 -8.69 -26.02
CA ILE A 350 0.67 -9.74 -25.90
C ILE A 350 0.36 -9.96 -24.40
N LYS A 351 1.39 -10.05 -23.56
CA LYS A 351 1.19 -10.15 -22.09
C LYS A 351 0.39 -8.98 -21.56
N ASP A 352 0.71 -7.77 -21.96
CA ASP A 352 -0.01 -6.56 -21.56
C ASP A 352 -1.49 -6.63 -21.93
N PHE A 353 -1.79 -7.08 -23.14
CA PHE A 353 -3.17 -7.23 -23.61
C PHE A 353 -3.93 -8.28 -22.77
N VAL A 354 -3.35 -9.46 -22.57
CA VAL A 354 -3.97 -10.55 -21.78
C VAL A 354 -4.16 -10.14 -20.31
N VAL A 355 -3.16 -9.52 -19.70
CA VAL A 355 -3.23 -9.04 -18.31
C VAL A 355 -4.32 -7.98 -18.17
N ARG A 356 -4.42 -7.01 -19.09
CA ARG A 356 -5.50 -6.01 -19.07
C ARG A 356 -6.87 -6.65 -19.19
N LEU A 357 -7.05 -7.59 -20.12
CA LEU A 357 -8.30 -8.29 -20.32
C LEU A 357 -8.70 -9.10 -19.07
N PHE A 358 -7.76 -9.82 -18.48
CA PHE A 358 -7.98 -10.58 -17.24
C PHE A 358 -8.38 -9.68 -16.09
N TYR A 359 -7.62 -8.60 -15.83
CA TYR A 359 -7.92 -7.68 -14.74
C TYR A 359 -9.26 -6.97 -14.93
N THR A 360 -9.59 -6.52 -16.14
CA THR A 360 -10.88 -5.86 -16.40
C THR A 360 -12.08 -6.78 -16.32
N ARG A 361 -11.92 -8.07 -16.59
CA ARG A 361 -13.05 -9.01 -16.63
C ARG A 361 -13.18 -9.94 -15.44
N VAL A 362 -12.08 -10.24 -14.76
CA VAL A 362 -12.04 -11.22 -13.67
C VAL A 362 -11.73 -10.55 -12.34
N GLN A 363 -10.57 -9.94 -12.23
CA GLN A 363 -10.10 -9.37 -10.96
C GLN A 363 -10.95 -8.18 -10.50
N ASP A 364 -11.44 -7.40 -11.45
CA ASP A 364 -12.28 -6.22 -11.23
C ASP A 364 -13.64 -6.53 -10.55
N HIS A 365 -14.01 -7.81 -10.49
CA HIS A 365 -15.30 -8.24 -9.96
C HIS A 365 -15.20 -8.88 -8.58
N ASN A 366 -14.01 -9.00 -8.00
CA ASN A 366 -13.77 -9.75 -6.76
C ASN A 366 -13.97 -8.91 -5.50
N SER A 367 -14.08 -7.60 -5.57
CA SER A 367 -14.27 -6.73 -4.40
C SER A 367 -15.15 -5.52 -4.69
N SER A 368 -15.84 -5.05 -3.67
CA SER A 368 -16.68 -3.85 -3.69
C SER A 368 -15.90 -2.59 -3.32
N ALA A 369 -14.93 -2.71 -2.41
CA ALA A 369 -14.01 -1.66 -2.00
C ALA A 369 -12.65 -2.25 -1.61
N GLY A 370 -11.63 -1.41 -1.48
CA GLY A 370 -10.35 -1.76 -0.88
C GLY A 370 -10.22 -1.20 0.53
N LEU A 371 -9.59 -1.95 1.44
CA LEU A 371 -9.18 -1.46 2.75
C LEU A 371 -7.75 -1.91 3.05
N THR A 372 -6.85 -0.95 3.21
CA THR A 372 -5.48 -1.22 3.66
C THR A 372 -5.27 -0.73 5.08
N ASN A 373 -4.53 -1.50 5.89
CA ASN A 373 -4.19 -1.10 7.26
C ASN A 373 -2.68 -1.25 7.46
N MET A 374 -2.00 -0.11 7.62
CA MET A 374 -0.57 -0.07 7.95
C MET A 374 -0.29 -0.45 9.41
N GLY A 375 -1.32 -0.37 10.28
CA GLY A 375 -1.23 -0.62 11.71
C GLY A 375 -0.59 0.53 12.49
N ALA A 376 -0.17 0.22 13.71
CA ALA A 376 0.51 1.17 14.58
C ALA A 376 1.94 1.41 14.08
N LEU A 377 2.24 2.66 13.78
CA LEU A 377 3.53 3.06 13.25
C LEU A 377 4.55 3.23 14.37
N LYS A 378 5.69 2.59 14.22
CA LYS A 378 6.84 2.79 15.11
C LYS A 378 7.75 3.89 14.57
N VAL A 379 8.07 4.84 15.41
CA VAL A 379 8.94 5.97 15.12
C VAL A 379 10.06 6.00 16.16
N PRO A 380 11.32 6.31 15.78
CA PRO A 380 12.41 6.48 16.73
C PRO A 380 12.06 7.48 17.84
N GLN A 381 12.43 7.18 19.09
CA GLN A 381 12.10 8.03 20.24
C GLN A 381 12.60 9.47 20.06
N CYS A 382 13.81 9.64 19.50
CA CYS A 382 14.38 10.96 19.20
C CYS A 382 13.60 11.77 18.17
N MET A 383 12.76 11.13 17.33
CA MET A 383 11.95 11.79 16.30
C MET A 383 10.53 12.13 16.77
N LYS A 384 10.00 11.43 17.78
CA LYS A 384 8.62 11.63 18.28
C LYS A 384 8.25 13.09 18.62
N PRO A 385 9.12 13.89 19.25
CA PRO A 385 8.79 15.28 19.57
C PRO A 385 8.42 16.14 18.39
N TYR A 386 8.82 15.76 17.17
CA TYR A 386 8.66 16.56 15.94
C TYR A 386 7.47 16.13 15.09
N PHE A 387 6.82 15.00 15.42
CA PHE A 387 5.71 14.46 14.65
C PHE A 387 4.36 14.76 15.30
N GLU A 388 3.37 15.03 14.47
CA GLU A 388 1.97 15.17 14.84
C GLU A 388 1.19 13.91 14.50
N ARG A 389 1.11 13.55 13.20
CA ARG A 389 0.40 12.37 12.72
C ARG A 389 0.95 11.89 11.37
N PHE A 390 0.44 10.74 10.92
CA PHE A 390 0.66 10.21 9.59
C PHE A 390 -0.65 9.98 8.86
N ASP A 391 -0.63 10.19 7.53
CA ASP A 391 -1.75 9.90 6.65
C ASP A 391 -1.29 8.98 5.52
N ILE A 392 -2.20 8.14 4.99
CA ILE A 392 -1.92 7.27 3.84
C ILE A 392 -3.10 7.28 2.88
N PHE A 393 -2.83 7.49 1.60
CA PHE A 393 -3.83 7.47 0.54
C PHE A 393 -3.46 6.45 -0.52
N MET A 394 -4.46 5.72 -1.01
CA MET A 394 -4.33 4.95 -2.24
C MET A 394 -4.83 5.78 -3.42
N GLY A 395 -4.17 5.64 -4.57
CA GLY A 395 -4.60 6.31 -5.79
C GLY A 395 -5.97 5.85 -6.29
N GLN A 396 -6.37 6.40 -7.43
CA GLN A 396 -7.66 6.07 -8.04
C GLN A 396 -7.86 4.57 -8.13
N PRO A 397 -8.96 4.04 -7.57
CA PRO A 397 -9.25 2.61 -7.59
C PRO A 397 -9.60 2.15 -9.01
N PHE A 398 -9.20 0.91 -9.34
CA PHE A 398 -9.44 0.35 -10.68
C PHE A 398 -10.93 0.07 -10.91
N SER A 399 -11.59 -0.54 -9.94
CA SER A 399 -12.98 -1.01 -10.05
C SER A 399 -13.87 -0.61 -8.88
N SER A 400 -13.32 -0.67 -7.68
CA SER A 400 -13.97 -0.10 -6.52
C SER A 400 -13.97 1.44 -6.66
N ARG A 401 -15.10 2.07 -6.39
CA ARG A 401 -15.20 3.53 -6.51
C ARG A 401 -14.54 4.27 -5.37
N THR A 402 -14.35 3.60 -4.25
CA THR A 402 -13.69 4.12 -3.05
C THR A 402 -12.72 3.10 -2.48
N ASN A 403 -11.62 3.59 -1.93
CA ASN A 403 -10.66 2.85 -1.13
C ASN A 403 -10.51 3.51 0.23
N CYS A 404 -10.29 2.68 1.24
CA CYS A 404 -10.07 3.09 2.61
C CYS A 404 -8.63 2.71 3.04
N ALA A 405 -7.90 3.63 3.63
CA ALA A 405 -6.57 3.37 4.17
C ALA A 405 -6.49 3.81 5.63
N ILE A 406 -5.86 2.99 6.46
CA ILE A 406 -5.82 3.17 7.91
C ILE A 406 -4.36 3.18 8.36
N ILE A 407 -4.02 4.13 9.23
CA ILE A 407 -2.72 4.19 9.88
C ILE A 407 -2.91 4.77 11.28
N SER A 408 -2.08 4.35 12.23
CA SER A 408 -2.08 4.96 13.56
C SER A 408 -0.68 5.29 14.03
N TYR A 409 -0.58 6.38 14.78
CA TYR A 409 0.63 6.85 15.42
C TYR A 409 0.28 7.42 16.80
N GLU A 410 0.93 6.93 17.85
CA GLU A 410 0.56 7.19 19.24
C GLU A 410 -0.94 6.90 19.45
N ASP A 411 -1.71 7.83 20.03
CA ASP A 411 -3.17 7.68 20.19
C ASP A 411 -3.99 8.26 19.01
N ILE A 412 -3.36 8.63 17.91
CA ILE A 412 -4.05 9.14 16.72
C ILE A 412 -4.20 8.03 15.69
N LEU A 413 -5.44 7.72 15.33
CA LEU A 413 -5.79 6.85 14.22
C LEU A 413 -6.39 7.70 13.10
N THR A 414 -5.86 7.57 11.89
CA THR A 414 -6.42 8.20 10.69
C THR A 414 -7.01 7.17 9.76
N ILE A 415 -8.18 7.45 9.25
CA ILE A 415 -8.89 6.68 8.25
C ILE A 415 -9.09 7.58 7.03
N ASN A 416 -8.43 7.23 5.94
CA ASN A 416 -8.36 8.06 4.75
C ASN A 416 -9.14 7.37 3.63
N PHE A 417 -10.25 7.95 3.20
CA PHE A 417 -10.98 7.53 2.02
C PHE A 417 -10.48 8.27 0.79
N ALA A 418 -10.32 7.52 -0.30
CA ALA A 418 -10.00 8.04 -1.62
C ALA A 418 -11.06 7.55 -2.61
N SER A 419 -11.88 8.46 -3.13
CA SER A 419 -13.05 8.17 -3.97
C SER A 419 -12.94 8.81 -5.36
N SER A 420 -13.41 8.09 -6.38
CA SER A 420 -13.47 8.54 -7.77
C SER A 420 -14.90 8.90 -8.23
N ILE A 421 -15.80 9.08 -7.28
CA ILE A 421 -17.19 9.50 -7.51
C ILE A 421 -17.55 10.70 -6.65
N VAL A 422 -18.57 11.43 -7.09
CA VAL A 422 -19.06 12.65 -6.43
C VAL A 422 -19.74 12.33 -5.09
N GLU A 423 -20.52 11.26 -5.05
CA GLU A 423 -21.28 10.87 -3.87
C GLU A 423 -20.35 10.31 -2.78
N ALA A 424 -20.59 10.70 -1.52
CA ALA A 424 -19.84 10.25 -0.34
C ALA A 424 -20.71 9.37 0.59
N ASP A 425 -21.57 8.53 0.00
CA ASP A 425 -22.55 7.78 0.78
C ASP A 425 -21.89 6.71 1.67
N VAL A 426 -20.89 5.99 1.13
CA VAL A 426 -20.17 4.95 1.88
C VAL A 426 -19.39 5.57 3.03
N GLU A 427 -18.67 6.66 2.78
CA GLU A 427 -17.92 7.42 3.77
C GLU A 427 -18.88 7.94 4.87
N ARG A 428 -20.06 8.45 4.47
CA ARG A 428 -21.10 8.92 5.39
C ARG A 428 -21.64 7.80 6.27
N TYR A 429 -22.00 6.65 5.70
CA TYR A 429 -22.45 5.49 6.47
C TYR A 429 -21.36 4.97 7.40
N PHE A 430 -20.13 4.94 6.93
CA PHE A 430 -18.97 4.50 7.70
C PHE A 430 -18.76 5.38 8.94
N PHE A 431 -18.58 6.68 8.77
CA PHE A 431 -18.32 7.58 9.89
C PHE A 431 -19.53 7.74 10.83
N ARG A 432 -20.77 7.70 10.30
CA ARG A 432 -21.96 7.68 11.14
C ARG A 432 -22.01 6.45 12.04
N LYS A 433 -21.62 5.28 11.54
CA LYS A 433 -21.57 4.06 12.38
C LYS A 433 -20.54 4.20 13.50
N LEU A 434 -19.37 4.76 13.23
CA LEU A 434 -18.35 5.02 14.27
C LEU A 434 -18.88 5.96 15.36
N VAL A 435 -19.55 7.05 14.96
CA VAL A 435 -20.14 8.02 15.92
C VAL A 435 -21.28 7.38 16.72
N GLN A 436 -22.14 6.58 16.09
CA GLN A 436 -23.20 5.81 16.77
C GLN A 436 -22.62 4.84 17.80
N ASP A 437 -21.45 4.26 17.55
CA ASP A 437 -20.77 3.37 18.50
C ASP A 437 -20.03 4.14 19.63
N GLY A 438 -20.03 5.49 19.59
CA GLY A 438 -19.47 6.36 20.62
C GLY A 438 -18.02 6.79 20.34
N ILE A 439 -17.55 6.73 19.12
CA ILE A 439 -16.20 7.21 18.72
C ILE A 439 -16.31 8.67 18.26
N HIS A 440 -15.47 9.55 18.80
CA HIS A 440 -15.36 10.93 18.34
C HIS A 440 -14.50 10.99 17.06
N VAL A 441 -15.06 11.56 15.99
CA VAL A 441 -14.40 11.63 14.69
C VAL A 441 -14.32 13.08 14.22
N LYS A 442 -13.11 13.58 13.98
CA LYS A 442 -12.85 14.83 13.25
C LYS A 442 -12.74 14.50 11.77
N ILE A 443 -13.50 15.20 10.92
CA ILE A 443 -13.47 15.00 9.45
C ILE A 443 -12.69 16.15 8.80
N GLU A 444 -11.78 15.80 7.92
CA GLU A 444 -11.08 16.71 7.00
C GLU A 444 -11.34 16.26 5.55
N SER A 445 -11.35 17.19 4.58
CA SER A 445 -11.57 16.84 3.17
C SER A 445 -10.87 17.83 2.24
N ASN A 446 -10.51 17.38 1.04
CA ASN A 446 -10.02 18.24 -0.04
C ASN A 446 -11.15 18.79 -0.93
N ARG A 447 -12.41 18.47 -0.62
CA ARG A 447 -13.57 19.02 -1.34
C ARG A 447 -13.79 20.48 -0.95
N GLU A 448 -14.11 21.32 -1.92
CA GLU A 448 -14.67 22.65 -1.63
C GLU A 448 -16.12 22.46 -1.20
N MET A 449 -16.51 23.14 -0.10
CA MET A 449 -17.93 23.32 0.16
C MET A 449 -18.44 24.35 -0.89
N GLU A 450 -19.28 23.91 -1.82
CA GLU A 450 -20.17 24.84 -2.49
C GLU A 450 -21.07 25.38 -1.39
N LEU A 451 -20.81 26.63 -0.95
CA LEU A 451 -21.80 27.39 -0.18
C LEU A 451 -22.95 27.59 -1.17
N GLU A 452 -24.05 26.86 -1.00
CA GLU A 452 -25.32 27.23 -1.62
C GLU A 452 -25.63 28.67 -1.21
N VAL A 453 -25.50 29.59 -2.17
CA VAL A 453 -25.84 31.01 -2.05
C VAL A 453 -27.35 31.18 -2.21
#